data_26ad534acbaa14643ac52ea1d44e51cc
#
_entry.id   26ad534acbaa14643ac52ea1d44e51cc
#
_cell.length_a   1.000
_cell.length_b   1.000
_cell.length_c   1.000
_cell.angle_alpha   90.00
_cell.angle_beta   90.00
_cell.angle_gamma   90.00
#
_symmetry.space_group_name_H-M   'P 1'
#
loop_
_entity.id
_entity.type
_entity.pdbx_description
1 polymer ?
#
loop_
_entity_poly.entity_id
_entity_poly.type
_entity_poly.pdbx_seq_one_letter_code
_entity_poly.pdbx_strand_id
1 'polypeptide(L)'
;MHGRILGDFCLAAMYLTKGITGAHLNPAVTLSFCLLGQVPWRRLLPYWLSQLLGAYVASGLVYLVYYDAIMDFSGGVLTVYGVNETASIFATYPSEFLTLGRGFLDQVVGTGMLMLCILGLDEKRNTPAPNQLIPAIVAVIVLGISMSMSSNCGAAINPARDLGPRLFTLTAGWGSEVFTCYNYWFWVPIVAPLIGGVLGSVVYVSFIHWHLPPDSDTHKDEDTPPIASDVIKQPPTKALISHELNTASF
;
A
#
# COMPACT_ATOMS: atom_id res chain seq x y z
N MET A 1 4.23 18.54 0.57
CA MET A 1 3.31 18.18 -0.53
C MET A 1 3.32 16.69 -0.85
N HIS A 2 4.48 16.01 -0.87
CA HIS A 2 4.65 14.57 -1.23
C HIS A 2 3.80 13.58 -0.41
N GLY A 3 3.62 13.79 0.90
CA GLY A 3 2.89 12.84 1.74
C GLY A 3 1.39 12.71 1.44
N ARG A 4 0.72 13.78 1.00
CA ARG A 4 -0.71 13.74 0.64
C ARG A 4 -0.97 12.89 -0.60
N ILE A 5 -0.15 13.07 -1.62
CA ILE A 5 -0.28 12.36 -2.90
C ILE A 5 -0.12 10.84 -2.72
N LEU A 6 0.84 10.42 -1.89
CA LEU A 6 1.06 9.00 -1.59
C LEU A 6 -0.17 8.33 -0.91
N GLY A 7 -0.81 9.01 0.03
CA GLY A 7 -2.01 8.50 0.71
C GLY A 7 -3.19 8.32 -0.24
N ASP A 8 -3.46 9.30 -1.08
CA ASP A 8 -4.61 9.29 -2.00
C ASP A 8 -4.49 8.20 -3.08
N PHE A 9 -3.30 8.01 -3.66
CA PHE A 9 -3.07 6.95 -4.65
C PHE A 9 -3.07 5.55 -4.02
N CYS A 10 -2.56 5.39 -2.80
CA CYS A 10 -2.64 4.15 -2.05
C CYS A 10 -4.10 3.75 -1.80
N LEU A 11 -4.95 4.70 -1.41
CA LEU A 11 -6.38 4.53 -1.22
C LEU A 11 -7.07 3.97 -2.47
N ALA A 12 -6.90 4.65 -3.61
CA ALA A 12 -7.52 4.26 -4.87
C ALA A 12 -7.06 2.86 -5.31
N ALA A 13 -5.74 2.59 -5.27
CA ALA A 13 -5.17 1.30 -5.64
C ALA A 13 -5.68 0.15 -4.75
N MET A 14 -5.84 0.38 -3.44
CA MET A 14 -6.37 -0.62 -2.53
C MET A 14 -7.84 -0.94 -2.81
N TYR A 15 -8.69 0.04 -3.05
CA TYR A 15 -10.08 -0.22 -3.42
C TYR A 15 -10.21 -0.96 -4.75
N LEU A 16 -9.34 -0.67 -5.72
CA LEU A 16 -9.35 -1.35 -7.02
C LEU A 16 -8.90 -2.82 -6.93
N THR A 17 -7.96 -3.15 -6.03
CA THR A 17 -7.25 -4.43 -6.12
C THR A 17 -7.36 -5.32 -4.88
N LYS A 18 -7.89 -4.83 -3.74
CA LYS A 18 -7.97 -5.58 -2.48
C LYS A 18 -8.71 -6.92 -2.65
N GLY A 19 -9.83 -6.93 -3.37
CA GLY A 19 -10.62 -8.14 -3.61
C GLY A 19 -9.94 -9.17 -4.53
N ILE A 20 -8.88 -8.79 -5.25
CA ILE A 20 -8.18 -9.66 -6.21
C ILE A 20 -6.87 -10.18 -5.61
N THR A 21 -6.04 -9.29 -5.04
CA THR A 21 -4.67 -9.61 -4.62
C THR A 21 -4.40 -9.37 -3.14
N GLY A 22 -5.33 -8.80 -2.40
CA GLY A 22 -5.11 -8.28 -1.05
C GLY A 22 -4.50 -6.87 -1.05
N ALA A 23 -4.15 -6.32 -2.21
CA ALA A 23 -3.62 -4.96 -2.40
C ALA A 23 -2.41 -4.65 -1.49
N HIS A 24 -1.40 -5.51 -1.49
CA HIS A 24 -0.20 -5.29 -0.64
C HIS A 24 0.55 -4.03 -1.04
N LEU A 25 0.70 -3.75 -2.35
CA LEU A 25 1.33 -2.57 -2.95
C LEU A 25 2.77 -2.31 -2.47
N ASN A 26 3.35 -3.23 -1.71
CA ASN A 26 4.63 -3.07 -1.03
C ASN A 26 5.31 -4.43 -0.84
N PRO A 27 6.55 -4.62 -1.33
CA PRO A 27 7.31 -5.85 -1.13
C PRO A 27 7.54 -6.23 0.34
N ALA A 28 7.71 -5.25 1.24
CA ALA A 28 7.90 -5.51 2.66
C ALA A 28 6.62 -6.07 3.31
N VAL A 29 5.46 -5.52 2.95
CA VAL A 29 4.15 -6.03 3.39
C VAL A 29 3.92 -7.45 2.85
N THR A 30 4.25 -7.70 1.57
CA THR A 30 4.12 -9.04 0.97
C THR A 30 4.99 -10.06 1.68
N LEU A 31 6.25 -9.73 1.97
CA LEU A 31 7.16 -10.60 2.72
C LEU A 31 6.63 -10.91 4.11
N SER A 32 6.16 -9.89 4.83
CA SER A 32 5.60 -10.04 6.17
C SER A 32 4.39 -10.97 6.19
N PHE A 33 3.47 -10.84 5.25
CA PHE A 33 2.34 -11.75 5.13
C PHE A 33 2.73 -13.18 4.74
N CYS A 34 3.80 -13.37 3.95
CA CYS A 34 4.33 -14.70 3.68
C CYS A 34 4.92 -15.33 4.95
N LEU A 35 5.68 -14.57 5.75
CA LEU A 35 6.25 -15.04 7.01
C LEU A 35 5.19 -15.40 8.05
N LEU A 36 4.09 -14.67 8.08
CA LEU A 36 2.93 -14.94 8.95
C LEU A 36 2.02 -16.06 8.42
N GLY A 37 2.34 -16.67 7.28
CA GLY A 37 1.54 -17.75 6.67
C GLY A 37 0.22 -17.30 6.02
N GLN A 38 -0.04 -16.00 5.98
CA GLN A 38 -1.27 -15.45 5.38
C GLN A 38 -1.25 -15.46 3.84
N VAL A 39 -0.04 -15.48 3.25
CA VAL A 39 0.17 -15.54 1.80
C VAL A 39 1.16 -16.66 1.48
N PRO A 40 0.86 -17.56 0.53
CA PRO A 40 1.77 -18.63 0.17
C PRO A 40 3.03 -18.07 -0.51
N TRP A 41 4.20 -18.61 -0.16
CA TRP A 41 5.51 -18.18 -0.66
C TRP A 41 5.63 -18.14 -2.19
N ARG A 42 4.90 -18.99 -2.91
CA ARG A 42 4.84 -18.98 -4.38
C ARG A 42 4.35 -17.65 -4.96
N ARG A 43 3.63 -16.84 -4.18
CA ARG A 43 3.14 -15.51 -4.60
C ARG A 43 4.13 -14.39 -4.35
N LEU A 44 5.18 -14.60 -3.56
CA LEU A 44 6.13 -13.56 -3.19
C LEU A 44 6.77 -12.91 -4.42
N LEU A 45 7.45 -13.73 -5.24
CA LEU A 45 8.18 -13.22 -6.40
C LEU A 45 7.27 -12.59 -7.47
N PRO A 46 6.14 -13.21 -7.89
CA PRO A 46 5.20 -12.55 -8.78
C PRO A 46 4.68 -11.21 -8.26
N TYR A 47 4.40 -11.09 -6.96
CA TYR A 47 3.93 -9.83 -6.37
C TYR A 47 5.04 -8.77 -6.38
N TRP A 48 6.25 -9.12 -6.01
CA TRP A 48 7.38 -8.19 -6.05
C TRP A 48 7.66 -7.68 -7.45
N LEU A 49 7.68 -8.57 -8.45
CA LEU A 49 7.90 -8.20 -9.84
C LEU A 49 6.80 -7.29 -10.38
N SER A 50 5.53 -7.60 -10.11
CA SER A 50 4.42 -6.76 -10.55
C SER A 50 4.39 -5.40 -9.87
N GLN A 51 4.72 -5.32 -8.58
CA GLN A 51 4.84 -4.07 -7.84
C GLN A 51 5.98 -3.20 -8.38
N LEU A 52 7.15 -3.82 -8.64
CA LEU A 52 8.31 -3.13 -9.20
C LEU A 52 8.03 -2.61 -10.62
N LEU A 53 7.49 -3.45 -11.48
CA LEU A 53 7.14 -3.09 -12.86
C LEU A 53 6.06 -1.99 -12.89
N GLY A 54 5.03 -2.12 -12.05
CA GLY A 54 3.99 -1.11 -11.92
C GLY A 54 4.54 0.25 -11.52
N ALA A 55 5.46 0.28 -10.53
CA ALA A 55 6.09 1.51 -10.09
C ALA A 55 7.00 2.13 -11.18
N TYR A 56 7.73 1.29 -11.92
CA TYR A 56 8.54 1.74 -13.06
C TYR A 56 7.67 2.37 -14.16
N VAL A 57 6.60 1.69 -14.59
CA VAL A 57 5.68 2.18 -15.62
C VAL A 57 4.96 3.47 -15.17
N ALA A 58 4.51 3.51 -13.92
CA ALA A 58 3.89 4.71 -13.36
C ALA A 58 4.83 5.92 -13.39
N SER A 59 6.13 5.70 -13.10
CA SER A 59 7.14 6.77 -13.20
C SER A 59 7.27 7.30 -14.63
N GLY A 60 7.24 6.39 -15.63
CA GLY A 60 7.25 6.79 -17.04
C GLY A 60 6.04 7.63 -17.41
N LEU A 61 4.85 7.26 -16.93
CA LEU A 61 3.63 8.05 -17.16
C LEU A 61 3.70 9.42 -16.50
N VAL A 62 4.19 9.50 -15.25
CA VAL A 62 4.39 10.79 -14.56
C VAL A 62 5.39 11.65 -15.32
N TYR A 63 6.49 11.07 -15.77
CA TYR A 63 7.50 11.79 -16.57
C TYR A 63 6.92 12.34 -17.87
N LEU A 64 6.13 11.54 -18.59
CA LEU A 64 5.48 11.99 -19.83
C LEU A 64 4.49 13.14 -19.60
N VAL A 65 3.70 13.06 -18.53
CA VAL A 65 2.70 14.11 -18.20
C VAL A 65 3.37 15.41 -17.77
N TYR A 66 4.48 15.32 -17.02
CA TYR A 66 5.15 16.50 -16.45
C TYR A 66 6.47 16.84 -17.15
N TYR A 67 6.69 16.30 -18.35
CA TYR A 67 7.95 16.45 -19.08
C TYR A 67 8.40 17.90 -19.19
N ASP A 68 7.54 18.77 -19.72
CA ASP A 68 7.86 20.18 -19.93
C ASP A 68 8.18 20.90 -18.60
N ALA A 69 7.43 20.62 -17.55
CA ALA A 69 7.65 21.20 -16.22
C ALA A 69 8.99 20.73 -15.61
N ILE A 70 9.33 19.44 -15.80
CA ILE A 70 10.60 18.88 -15.30
C ILE A 70 11.77 19.50 -16.08
N MET A 71 11.65 19.63 -17.39
CA MET A 71 12.71 20.20 -18.24
C MET A 71 12.89 21.70 -18.00
N ASP A 72 11.81 22.44 -17.81
CA ASP A 72 11.87 23.86 -17.44
C ASP A 72 12.56 24.06 -16.09
N PHE A 73 12.11 23.34 -15.03
CA PHE A 73 12.70 23.42 -13.70
C PHE A 73 14.18 23.02 -13.67
N SER A 74 14.55 21.96 -14.40
CA SER A 74 15.94 21.46 -14.43
C SER A 74 16.87 22.25 -15.35
N GLY A 75 16.35 23.18 -16.14
CA GLY A 75 17.12 23.86 -17.18
C GLY A 75 17.58 22.91 -18.29
N GLY A 76 16.84 21.82 -18.53
CA GLY A 76 17.13 20.81 -19.54
C GLY A 76 18.18 19.78 -19.11
N VAL A 77 18.65 19.80 -17.85
CA VAL A 77 19.67 18.86 -17.33
C VAL A 77 19.07 18.01 -16.21
N LEU A 78 18.98 16.71 -16.46
CA LEU A 78 18.48 15.75 -15.47
C LEU A 78 19.60 15.35 -14.50
N THR A 79 19.46 15.69 -13.22
CA THR A 79 20.49 15.46 -12.19
C THR A 79 19.89 14.98 -10.88
N VAL A 80 20.75 14.38 -10.04
CA VAL A 80 20.44 13.94 -8.66
C VAL A 80 20.96 14.92 -7.61
N TYR A 81 21.68 15.97 -8.02
CA TYR A 81 22.32 16.94 -7.13
C TYR A 81 21.94 18.36 -7.50
N GLY A 82 22.02 19.25 -6.50
CA GLY A 82 21.84 20.69 -6.68
C GLY A 82 20.41 21.16 -6.50
N VAL A 83 20.22 22.46 -6.62
CA VAL A 83 18.93 23.12 -6.34
C VAL A 83 17.85 22.81 -7.39
N ASN A 84 18.27 22.41 -8.59
CA ASN A 84 17.38 22.07 -9.70
C ASN A 84 17.34 20.55 -9.96
N GLU A 85 17.73 19.72 -8.97
CA GLU A 85 17.63 18.29 -9.07
C GLU A 85 16.16 17.84 -9.20
N THR A 86 15.93 16.81 -10.00
CA THR A 86 14.59 16.28 -10.30
C THR A 86 14.45 14.79 -10.04
N ALA A 87 15.53 14.11 -9.65
CA ALA A 87 15.51 12.69 -9.34
C ALA A 87 14.63 12.38 -8.10
N SER A 88 14.57 13.30 -7.13
CA SER A 88 13.77 13.14 -5.91
C SER A 88 12.25 13.20 -6.15
N ILE A 89 11.80 13.63 -7.33
CA ILE A 89 10.41 13.51 -7.76
C ILE A 89 9.99 12.03 -7.78
N PHE A 90 10.91 11.14 -8.15
CA PHE A 90 10.66 9.73 -8.40
C PHE A 90 11.09 8.83 -7.24
N ALA A 91 12.37 8.86 -6.87
CA ALA A 91 12.95 8.02 -5.84
C ALA A 91 13.33 8.85 -4.60
N THR A 92 13.60 8.19 -3.47
CA THR A 92 13.97 8.87 -2.24
C THR A 92 15.49 9.04 -2.13
N TYR A 93 15.88 10.18 -1.56
CA TYR A 93 17.27 10.52 -1.28
C TYR A 93 17.38 11.07 0.15
N PRO A 94 18.49 10.79 0.87
CA PRO A 94 18.66 11.26 2.23
C PRO A 94 18.99 12.76 2.24
N SER A 95 18.55 13.45 3.30
CA SER A 95 19.01 14.81 3.57
C SER A 95 20.52 14.82 3.85
N GLU A 96 21.20 15.92 3.54
CA GLU A 96 22.66 16.05 3.66
C GLU A 96 23.19 15.80 5.09
N PHE A 97 22.39 16.15 6.10
CA PHE A 97 22.76 15.94 7.51
C PHE A 97 22.61 14.47 7.97
N LEU A 98 21.95 13.62 7.17
CA LEU A 98 21.58 12.27 7.60
C LEU A 98 22.70 11.27 7.37
N THR A 99 23.11 10.57 8.42
CA THR A 99 24.04 9.45 8.26
C THR A 99 23.33 8.22 7.74
N LEU A 100 24.03 7.38 6.98
CA LEU A 100 23.47 6.16 6.39
C LEU A 100 22.81 5.24 7.44
N GLY A 101 23.44 5.07 8.61
CA GLY A 101 22.89 4.25 9.70
C GLY A 101 21.60 4.83 10.30
N ARG A 102 21.49 6.15 10.42
CA ARG A 102 20.27 6.80 10.89
C ARG A 102 19.15 6.72 9.86
N GLY A 103 19.47 6.88 8.57
CA GLY A 103 18.52 6.67 7.49
C GLY A 103 18.04 5.22 7.41
N PHE A 104 18.91 4.25 7.64
CA PHE A 104 18.54 2.85 7.73
C PHE A 104 17.54 2.60 8.88
N LEU A 105 17.85 3.11 10.08
CA LEU A 105 16.96 2.99 11.25
C LEU A 105 15.60 3.66 11.00
N ASP A 106 15.61 4.84 10.38
CA ASP A 106 14.40 5.58 10.01
C ASP A 106 13.44 4.70 9.16
N GLN A 107 13.96 4.06 8.11
CA GLN A 107 13.19 3.19 7.25
C GLN A 107 12.73 1.89 7.95
N VAL A 108 13.55 1.32 8.84
CA VAL A 108 13.16 0.16 9.66
C VAL A 108 11.99 0.52 10.57
N VAL A 109 12.09 1.64 11.29
CA VAL A 109 11.03 2.08 12.21
C VAL A 109 9.75 2.42 11.46
N GLY A 110 9.83 3.22 10.38
CA GLY A 110 8.65 3.61 9.60
C GLY A 110 7.91 2.41 9.00
N THR A 111 8.63 1.43 8.46
CA THR A 111 8.00 0.23 7.90
C THR A 111 7.51 -0.73 9.00
N GLY A 112 8.20 -0.80 10.14
CA GLY A 112 7.74 -1.54 11.31
C GLY A 112 6.42 -1.00 11.85
N MET A 113 6.28 0.32 11.96
CA MET A 113 5.03 0.98 12.34
C MET A 113 3.92 0.71 11.33
N LEU A 114 4.21 0.79 10.04
CA LEU A 114 3.24 0.48 8.99
C LEU A 114 2.70 -0.94 9.15
N MET A 115 3.58 -1.92 9.32
CA MET A 115 3.18 -3.32 9.40
C MET A 115 2.41 -3.63 10.69
N LEU A 116 2.85 -3.06 11.83
CA LEU A 116 2.15 -3.18 13.11
C LEU A 116 0.72 -2.65 13.03
N CYS A 117 0.52 -1.50 12.41
CA CYS A 117 -0.80 -0.92 12.21
C CYS A 117 -1.67 -1.77 11.27
N ILE A 118 -1.13 -2.25 10.14
CA ILE A 118 -1.88 -3.10 9.21
C ILE A 118 -2.39 -4.37 9.89
N LEU A 119 -1.55 -5.04 10.66
CA LEU A 119 -1.93 -6.26 11.39
C LEU A 119 -2.97 -5.98 12.47
N GLY A 120 -2.86 -4.86 13.18
CA GLY A 120 -3.84 -4.45 14.18
C GLY A 120 -5.22 -4.15 13.62
N LEU A 121 -5.31 -3.64 12.39
CA LEU A 121 -6.58 -3.35 11.72
C LEU A 121 -7.37 -4.60 11.33
N ASP A 122 -6.70 -5.71 11.07
CA ASP A 122 -7.32 -6.97 10.62
C ASP A 122 -7.55 -7.96 11.78
N GLU A 123 -7.13 -7.65 13.01
CA GLU A 123 -7.22 -8.55 14.17
C GLU A 123 -8.65 -8.63 14.71
N LYS A 124 -9.34 -9.71 14.39
CA LYS A 124 -10.74 -9.94 14.78
C LYS A 124 -10.97 -10.04 16.28
N ARG A 125 -9.97 -10.51 17.04
CA ARG A 125 -10.05 -10.67 18.50
C ARG A 125 -9.85 -9.38 19.29
N ASN A 126 -9.58 -8.27 18.59
CA ASN A 126 -9.44 -6.95 19.19
C ASN A 126 -10.57 -6.03 18.71
N THR A 127 -10.23 -4.90 18.13
CA THR A 127 -11.18 -3.93 17.56
C THR A 127 -10.88 -3.81 16.06
N PRO A 128 -11.33 -4.77 15.22
CA PRO A 128 -11.04 -4.77 13.80
C PRO A 128 -11.70 -3.57 13.11
N ALA A 129 -11.02 -3.02 12.13
CA ALA A 129 -11.65 -2.03 11.28
C ALA A 129 -12.68 -2.71 10.35
N PRO A 130 -13.82 -2.05 10.06
CA PRO A 130 -14.72 -2.53 9.02
C PRO A 130 -13.99 -2.77 7.70
N ASN A 131 -14.18 -3.93 7.07
CA ASN A 131 -13.45 -4.34 5.87
C ASN A 131 -13.46 -3.28 4.74
N GLN A 132 -14.58 -2.56 4.61
CA GLN A 132 -14.73 -1.51 3.62
C GLN A 132 -13.91 -0.25 3.94
N LEU A 133 -13.56 -0.02 5.20
CA LEU A 133 -12.79 1.15 5.65
C LEU A 133 -11.29 0.86 5.75
N ILE A 134 -10.85 -0.40 5.76
CA ILE A 134 -9.42 -0.76 5.84
C ILE A 134 -8.57 0.01 4.81
N PRO A 135 -8.94 0.09 3.52
CA PRO A 135 -8.17 0.86 2.55
C PRO A 135 -7.99 2.34 2.94
N ALA A 136 -9.05 2.98 3.42
CA ALA A 136 -9.00 4.38 3.84
C ALA A 136 -8.11 4.57 5.08
N ILE A 137 -8.22 3.69 6.06
CA ILE A 137 -7.42 3.77 7.28
C ILE A 137 -5.95 3.50 6.98
N VAL A 138 -5.62 2.50 6.14
CA VAL A 138 -4.23 2.25 5.71
C VAL A 138 -3.65 3.45 4.96
N ALA A 139 -4.43 4.10 4.09
CA ALA A 139 -3.99 5.31 3.41
C ALA A 139 -3.67 6.45 4.40
N VAL A 140 -4.50 6.64 5.44
CA VAL A 140 -4.25 7.61 6.52
C VAL A 140 -2.98 7.25 7.31
N ILE A 141 -2.75 5.96 7.59
CA ILE A 141 -1.52 5.50 8.27
C ILE A 141 -0.29 5.81 7.41
N VAL A 142 -0.31 5.46 6.12
CA VAL A 142 0.78 5.78 5.18
C VAL A 142 1.02 7.29 5.11
N LEU A 143 -0.05 8.08 5.04
CA LEU A 143 0.03 9.54 5.07
C LEU A 143 0.67 10.04 6.38
N GLY A 144 0.22 9.55 7.53
CA GLY A 144 0.75 9.93 8.83
C GLY A 144 2.25 9.63 8.98
N ILE A 145 2.68 8.42 8.60
CA ILE A 145 4.10 8.03 8.60
C ILE A 145 4.89 8.93 7.64
N SER A 146 4.38 9.14 6.42
CA SER A 146 5.06 9.99 5.44
C SER A 146 5.20 11.42 5.91
N MET A 147 4.18 12.00 6.55
CA MET A 147 4.24 13.37 7.05
C MET A 147 5.19 13.53 8.26
N SER A 148 5.27 12.52 9.12
CA SER A 148 6.11 12.58 10.33
C SER A 148 7.57 12.22 10.05
N MET A 149 7.89 11.42 9.05
CA MET A 149 9.23 10.85 8.82
C MET A 149 9.88 11.26 7.49
N SER A 150 9.23 12.08 6.65
CA SER A 150 9.77 12.45 5.34
C SER A 150 11.01 13.35 5.39
N SER A 151 11.20 14.12 6.45
CA SER A 151 12.28 15.11 6.55
C SER A 151 13.68 14.48 6.53
N ASN A 152 13.83 13.25 6.97
CA ASN A 152 15.11 12.53 6.96
C ASN A 152 15.49 12.01 5.57
N CYS A 153 14.63 11.23 4.97
CA CYS A 153 14.94 10.55 3.72
C CYS A 153 13.69 10.20 2.87
N GLY A 154 12.63 11.00 2.98
CA GLY A 154 11.46 10.89 2.11
C GLY A 154 10.49 9.76 2.43
N ALA A 155 10.64 9.06 3.58
CA ALA A 155 9.78 7.95 4.02
C ALA A 155 9.50 6.95 2.88
N ALA A 156 10.54 6.28 2.38
CA ALA A 156 10.40 5.29 1.32
C ALA A 156 9.47 4.15 1.75
N ILE A 157 9.74 3.53 2.90
CA ILE A 157 8.98 2.46 3.58
C ILE A 157 8.43 1.35 2.66
N ASN A 158 8.84 1.34 1.40
CA ASN A 158 8.35 0.45 0.35
C ASN A 158 9.44 0.25 -0.72
N PRO A 159 10.02 -0.95 -0.83
CA PRO A 159 11.07 -1.23 -1.81
C PRO A 159 10.68 -0.97 -3.27
N ALA A 160 9.45 -1.28 -3.65
CA ALA A 160 9.01 -1.07 -5.04
C ALA A 160 8.78 0.42 -5.35
N ARG A 161 8.26 1.18 -4.37
CA ARG A 161 8.08 2.63 -4.45
C ARG A 161 9.38 3.39 -4.66
N ASP A 162 10.52 2.84 -4.23
CA ASP A 162 11.82 3.47 -4.45
C ASP A 162 12.59 2.87 -5.64
N LEU A 163 12.75 1.54 -5.70
CA LEU A 163 13.56 0.89 -6.72
C LEU A 163 12.94 1.00 -8.13
N GLY A 164 11.62 0.88 -8.28
CA GLY A 164 10.96 0.99 -9.59
C GLY A 164 11.19 2.34 -10.24
N PRO A 165 10.85 3.46 -9.57
CA PRO A 165 11.13 4.80 -10.05
C PRO A 165 12.63 5.10 -10.23
N ARG A 166 13.49 4.55 -9.38
CA ARG A 166 14.95 4.70 -9.52
C ARG A 166 15.50 4.01 -10.77
N LEU A 167 15.00 2.84 -11.11
CA LEU A 167 15.31 2.17 -12.38
C LEU A 167 14.78 2.97 -13.57
N PHE A 168 13.61 3.58 -13.44
CA PHE A 168 13.09 4.47 -14.47
C PHE A 168 14.01 5.68 -14.67
N THR A 169 14.42 6.39 -13.63
CA THR A 169 15.31 7.55 -13.75
C THR A 169 16.65 7.18 -14.38
N LEU A 170 17.21 5.98 -14.07
CA LEU A 170 18.40 5.47 -14.74
C LEU A 170 18.20 5.40 -16.27
N THR A 171 17.07 4.85 -16.71
CA THR A 171 16.81 4.63 -18.16
C THR A 171 16.32 5.89 -18.89
N ALA A 172 15.76 6.86 -18.16
CA ALA A 172 15.21 8.08 -18.73
C ALA A 172 16.23 9.24 -18.86
N GLY A 173 17.47 9.06 -18.38
CA GLY A 173 18.54 10.02 -18.65
C GLY A 173 19.18 10.70 -17.44
N TRP A 174 18.79 10.37 -16.20
CA TRP A 174 19.49 10.88 -15.00
C TRP A 174 20.86 10.24 -14.78
N GLY A 175 21.18 9.15 -15.50
CA GLY A 175 22.48 8.48 -15.43
C GLY A 175 22.64 7.55 -14.23
N SER A 176 23.83 6.92 -14.14
CA SER A 176 24.15 5.94 -13.08
C SER A 176 24.25 6.54 -11.68
N GLU A 177 24.34 7.86 -11.59
CA GLU A 177 24.41 8.58 -10.31
C GLU A 177 23.22 8.32 -9.39
N VAL A 178 22.06 7.98 -9.95
CA VAL A 178 20.87 7.58 -9.16
C VAL A 178 21.14 6.39 -8.23
N PHE A 179 22.17 5.56 -8.50
CA PHE A 179 22.58 4.43 -7.67
C PHE A 179 23.84 4.69 -6.84
N THR A 180 24.70 5.60 -7.27
CA THR A 180 25.99 5.84 -6.61
C THR A 180 25.98 7.03 -5.66
N CYS A 181 25.00 7.93 -5.78
CA CYS A 181 24.88 9.11 -4.94
C CYS A 181 24.66 8.77 -3.47
N TYR A 182 25.01 9.73 -2.61
CA TYR A 182 24.79 9.65 -1.15
C TYR A 182 25.32 8.35 -0.54
N ASN A 183 26.56 7.96 -0.86
CA ASN A 183 27.21 6.73 -0.40
C ASN A 183 26.42 5.46 -0.75
N TYR A 184 25.97 5.37 -2.00
CA TYR A 184 25.16 4.25 -2.48
C TYR A 184 23.84 4.08 -1.72
N TRP A 185 23.15 5.16 -1.42
CA TRP A 185 21.91 5.17 -0.66
C TRP A 185 20.85 4.15 -1.13
N PHE A 186 20.81 3.84 -2.43
CA PHE A 186 19.75 3.07 -3.09
C PHE A 186 19.35 1.75 -2.39
N TRP A 187 20.30 1.10 -1.72
CA TRP A 187 20.02 -0.17 -1.06
C TRP A 187 19.24 -0.01 0.25
N VAL A 188 19.33 1.13 0.90
CA VAL A 188 18.63 1.40 2.17
C VAL A 188 17.12 1.30 2.04
N PRO A 189 16.46 1.99 1.08
CA PRO A 189 15.01 1.89 0.88
C PRO A 189 14.54 0.52 0.36
N ILE A 190 15.47 -0.40 0.03
CA ILE A 190 15.16 -1.78 -0.32
C ILE A 190 15.25 -2.67 0.92
N VAL A 191 16.39 -2.66 1.59
CA VAL A 191 16.69 -3.64 2.67
C VAL A 191 16.04 -3.24 3.98
N ALA A 192 16.12 -1.97 4.36
CA ALA A 192 15.59 -1.52 5.65
C ALA A 192 14.08 -1.72 5.79
N PRO A 193 13.23 -1.43 4.77
CA PRO A 193 11.81 -1.73 4.86
C PRO A 193 11.49 -3.23 4.98
N LEU A 194 12.25 -4.11 4.32
CA LEU A 194 12.05 -5.56 4.47
C LEU A 194 12.30 -5.99 5.92
N ILE A 195 13.39 -5.52 6.52
CA ILE A 195 13.70 -5.78 7.93
C ILE A 195 12.65 -5.15 8.85
N GLY A 196 12.27 -3.90 8.58
CA GLY A 196 11.25 -3.18 9.35
C GLY A 196 9.90 -3.89 9.36
N GLY A 197 9.45 -4.37 8.19
CA GLY A 197 8.21 -5.14 8.08
C GLY A 197 8.23 -6.42 8.90
N VAL A 198 9.34 -7.17 8.85
CA VAL A 198 9.53 -8.39 9.66
C VAL A 198 9.53 -8.07 11.15
N LEU A 199 10.31 -7.07 11.58
CA LEU A 199 10.38 -6.66 12.98
C LEU A 199 9.03 -6.16 13.50
N GLY A 200 8.30 -5.34 12.72
CA GLY A 200 6.95 -4.89 13.07
C GLY A 200 5.98 -6.06 13.24
N SER A 201 6.08 -7.08 12.37
CA SER A 201 5.29 -8.31 12.50
C SER A 201 5.64 -9.10 13.76
N VAL A 202 6.93 -9.23 14.08
CA VAL A 202 7.39 -9.91 15.31
C VAL A 202 6.88 -9.17 16.55
N VAL A 203 7.00 -7.84 16.58
CA VAL A 203 6.47 -7.02 17.68
C VAL A 203 4.96 -7.22 17.82
N TYR A 204 4.23 -7.18 16.72
CA TYR A 204 2.78 -7.42 16.74
C TYR A 204 2.42 -8.79 17.32
N VAL A 205 3.05 -9.85 16.82
CA VAL A 205 2.76 -11.22 17.27
C VAL A 205 3.10 -11.38 18.76
N SER A 206 4.29 -10.93 19.19
CA SER A 206 4.79 -11.13 20.54
C SER A 206 4.07 -10.31 21.61
N PHE A 207 3.69 -9.07 21.29
CA PHE A 207 3.14 -8.13 22.28
C PHE A 207 1.64 -7.90 22.16
N ILE A 208 1.02 -8.29 21.05
CA ILE A 208 -0.41 -8.09 20.83
C ILE A 208 -1.11 -9.43 20.61
N HIS A 209 -0.79 -10.14 19.51
CA HIS A 209 -1.51 -11.34 19.09
C HIS A 209 -1.55 -12.42 20.18
N TRP A 210 -0.43 -12.71 20.85
CA TRP A 210 -0.35 -13.71 21.92
C TRP A 210 -1.08 -13.31 23.21
N HIS A 211 -1.39 -12.03 23.39
CA HIS A 211 -2.07 -11.54 24.59
C HIS A 211 -3.59 -11.37 24.37
N LEU A 212 -4.06 -11.56 23.14
CA LEU A 212 -5.49 -11.51 22.87
C LEU A 212 -6.20 -12.80 23.33
N PRO A 213 -7.47 -12.72 23.78
CA PRO A 213 -8.23 -13.89 24.17
C PRO A 213 -8.35 -14.86 22.99
N PRO A 214 -8.55 -16.17 23.25
CA PRO A 214 -8.86 -17.14 22.19
C PRO A 214 -10.07 -16.71 21.38
N ASP A 215 -10.14 -17.13 20.10
CA ASP A 215 -11.31 -16.87 19.26
C ASP A 215 -12.57 -17.48 19.92
N SER A 216 -13.53 -16.64 20.25
CA SER A 216 -14.79 -17.04 20.87
C SER A 216 -15.85 -17.48 19.84
N ASP A 217 -15.47 -17.76 18.61
CA ASP A 217 -16.37 -18.06 17.50
C ASP A 217 -17.01 -19.46 17.54
N THR A 218 -16.87 -20.21 18.66
CA THR A 218 -17.56 -21.51 18.83
C THR A 218 -18.82 -21.46 19.70
N HIS A 219 -19.27 -20.30 20.20
CA HIS A 219 -20.42 -20.23 21.09
C HIS A 219 -21.31 -18.99 20.87
N LYS A 220 -21.94 -18.85 19.72
CA LYS A 220 -23.08 -17.90 19.57
C LYS A 220 -24.06 -18.27 18.47
N ASP A 221 -24.38 -19.55 18.28
CA ASP A 221 -25.58 -19.92 17.53
C ASP A 221 -26.65 -20.60 18.40
N GLU A 222 -26.52 -20.64 19.73
CA GLU A 222 -27.49 -21.34 20.60
C GLU A 222 -28.40 -20.45 21.44
N ASP A 223 -28.23 -19.13 21.50
CA ASP A 223 -29.07 -18.25 22.32
C ASP A 223 -29.79 -17.12 21.56
N THR A 224 -30.19 -17.37 20.32
CA THR A 224 -31.23 -16.54 19.70
C THR A 224 -32.53 -17.30 19.84
N PRO A 225 -33.49 -16.87 20.72
CA PRO A 225 -34.80 -17.49 20.75
C PRO A 225 -35.42 -17.40 19.36
N PRO A 226 -36.11 -18.47 18.89
CA PRO A 226 -36.71 -18.45 17.57
C PRO A 226 -37.66 -17.25 17.49
N ILE A 227 -37.37 -16.31 16.65
CA ILE A 227 -38.31 -15.27 16.25
C ILE A 227 -39.48 -16.02 15.65
N ALA A 228 -40.58 -15.98 16.35
CA ALA A 228 -41.84 -16.58 15.94
C ALA A 228 -42.15 -16.16 14.50
N SER A 229 -41.94 -17.07 13.57
CA SER A 229 -42.39 -16.96 12.20
C SER A 229 -43.89 -17.27 12.16
N ASP A 230 -44.69 -16.42 12.78
CA ASP A 230 -46.13 -16.43 12.57
C ASP A 230 -46.49 -15.30 11.61
N VAL A 231 -47.13 -15.76 10.58
CA VAL A 231 -48.01 -15.00 9.67
C VAL A 231 -47.26 -14.13 8.62
N ILE A 232 -47.12 -14.64 7.41
CA ILE A 232 -48.08 -14.36 6.33
C ILE A 232 -47.86 -15.39 5.21
N LYS A 233 -48.69 -16.44 5.18
CA LYS A 233 -48.98 -17.21 3.96
C LYS A 233 -49.83 -16.32 3.08
N GLN A 234 -49.28 -15.68 2.09
CA GLN A 234 -50.05 -15.17 0.96
C GLN A 234 -50.19 -16.27 -0.10
N PRO A 235 -51.37 -16.48 -0.63
CA PRO A 235 -51.63 -17.48 -1.66
C PRO A 235 -50.99 -17.07 -3.01
N PRO A 236 -50.71 -18.02 -3.89
CA PRO A 236 -50.08 -17.75 -5.17
C PRO A 236 -51.05 -17.02 -6.10
N THR A 237 -50.73 -15.82 -6.49
CA THR A 237 -51.43 -15.12 -7.57
C THR A 237 -51.01 -15.77 -8.89
N LYS A 238 -51.84 -16.71 -9.35
CA LYS A 238 -51.78 -17.20 -10.73
C LYS A 238 -52.53 -16.21 -11.61
N ALA A 239 -51.93 -15.93 -12.77
CA ALA A 239 -52.53 -15.55 -14.01
C ALA A 239 -53.20 -14.17 -14.09
N LEU A 240 -52.49 -13.25 -14.77
CA LEU A 240 -53.05 -12.32 -15.73
C LEU A 240 -51.93 -11.81 -16.65
N ILE A 241 -51.49 -12.68 -17.56
CA ILE A 241 -50.80 -12.31 -18.79
C ILE A 241 -51.53 -13.03 -19.92
N SER A 242 -52.57 -12.41 -20.39
CA SER A 242 -53.09 -12.57 -21.77
C SER A 242 -54.22 -11.55 -21.94
N HIS A 243 -53.97 -10.59 -22.68
CA HIS A 243 -54.81 -9.67 -23.44
C HIS A 243 -54.30 -8.23 -23.29
N GLU A 244 -53.61 -7.83 -24.31
CA GLU A 244 -53.73 -6.60 -25.04
C GLU A 244 -52.51 -6.39 -25.95
N LEU A 245 -52.50 -7.19 -26.99
CA LEU A 245 -51.89 -6.82 -28.26
C LEU A 245 -53.04 -6.74 -29.25
N ASN A 246 -53.62 -5.59 -29.36
CA ASN A 246 -54.21 -5.10 -30.65
C ASN A 246 -54.72 -3.67 -30.46
N THR A 247 -54.51 -2.91 -31.48
CA THR A 247 -55.01 -1.54 -31.79
C THR A 247 -54.15 -0.39 -31.28
N ALA A 248 -53.32 0.15 -32.14
CA ALA A 248 -53.60 1.37 -32.88
C ALA A 248 -52.42 1.76 -33.77
N SER A 249 -52.65 1.60 -35.02
CA SER A 249 -52.08 2.41 -36.08
C SER A 249 -52.48 3.90 -35.91
N PHE A 250 -51.48 4.75 -35.94
CA PHE A 250 -51.35 5.98 -36.75
C PHE A 250 -49.95 6.56 -36.49
#